data_fff6a78e3e02600a5962d6f08c641dbc
#
_entry.id   fff6a78e3e02600a5962d6f08c641dbc
#
_cell.length_a   1.000
_cell.length_b   1.000
_cell.length_c   1.000
_cell.angle_alpha   90.00
_cell.angle_beta   90.00
_cell.angle_gamma   90.00
#
_symmetry.space_group_name_H-M   'P 1'
#
loop_
_entity.id
_entity.type
_entity.pdbx_description
1 polymer ?
#
loop_
_entity_poly.entity_id
_entity_poly.type
_entity_poly.pdbx_seq_one_letter_code
_entity_poly.pdbx_strand_id
1 'polypeptide(L)'
;ALPNLPNDFIPSVAKEFIKAAWKGVLVDAIKRTSAVEQLLAMKNELQAAGITYMTGCGATPGLLTAAAALAAQSYAEIHNVEITFGVGIANWEAYRATVREDIGHIPGYSVEAAKAMTDAEVEALLDQTNGVLTLKNMEHADDIMLEIAGICSRDRVTVGGVVDTRNPKKPLSTNVKVTGRTFEGKISTHTFTLGDETSMAANVCGPAFGYLKAGQELHQRGISGLFTAAEIMPKF
;
A
#
# COMPACT_ATOMS: atom_id res chain seq x y z
N ALA A 1 7.87 14.12 -2.33
CA ALA A 1 8.14 12.68 -2.24
C ALA A 1 9.28 12.50 -1.24
N LEU A 2 9.10 11.68 -0.24
CA LEU A 2 10.18 11.31 0.65
C LEU A 2 11.12 10.35 -0.09
N PRO A 3 12.43 10.43 0.10
CA PRO A 3 13.38 9.48 -0.45
C PRO A 3 13.10 8.08 0.10
N ASN A 4 13.76 7.09 -0.48
CA ASN A 4 13.69 5.71 0.00
C ASN A 4 14.22 5.63 1.44
N LEU A 5 13.30 5.54 2.37
CA LEU A 5 13.58 5.52 3.81
C LEU A 5 13.38 4.11 4.38
N PRO A 6 14.12 3.72 5.42
CA PRO A 6 13.88 2.47 6.13
C PRO A 6 12.44 2.32 6.59
N ASN A 7 11.95 1.10 6.72
CA ASN A 7 10.55 0.81 7.10
C ASN A 7 10.17 1.39 8.48
N ASP A 8 11.13 1.53 9.38
CA ASP A 8 10.96 2.07 10.72
C ASP A 8 11.00 3.61 10.78
N PHE A 9 11.29 4.29 9.66
CA PHE A 9 11.36 5.75 9.63
C PHE A 9 10.01 6.40 9.98
N ILE A 10 8.92 5.97 9.32
CA ILE A 10 7.59 6.54 9.58
C ILE A 10 7.13 6.30 11.03
N PRO A 11 7.25 5.07 11.59
CA PRO A 11 7.02 4.85 13.00
C PRO A 11 7.91 5.69 13.92
N SER A 12 9.17 5.94 13.55
CA SER A 12 10.07 6.80 14.35
C SER A 12 9.61 8.26 14.37
N VAL A 13 9.11 8.78 13.24
CA VAL A 13 8.52 10.12 13.17
C VAL A 13 7.27 10.21 14.05
N ALA A 14 6.39 9.20 14.03
CA ALA A 14 5.22 9.14 14.91
C ALA A 14 5.63 9.23 16.39
N LYS A 15 6.68 8.51 16.82
CA LYS A 15 7.23 8.59 18.17
C LYS A 15 7.68 10.00 18.57
N GLU A 16 8.32 10.73 17.66
CA GLU A 16 8.75 12.10 17.93
C GLU A 16 7.56 13.06 18.11
N PHE A 17 6.47 12.90 17.34
CA PHE A 17 5.23 13.67 17.57
C PHE A 17 4.58 13.34 18.92
N ILE A 18 4.58 12.07 19.33
CA ILE A 18 4.09 11.68 20.67
C ILE A 18 4.94 12.34 21.76
N LYS A 19 6.27 12.25 21.68
CA LYS A 19 7.21 12.86 22.64
C LYS A 19 7.06 14.37 22.73
N ALA A 20 6.80 15.03 21.60
CA ALA A 20 6.58 16.47 21.54
C ALA A 20 5.20 16.90 22.09
N ALA A 21 4.37 15.97 22.55
CA ALA A 21 2.99 16.20 22.98
C ALA A 21 2.16 16.98 21.91
N TRP A 22 2.51 16.77 20.63
CA TRP A 22 1.82 17.41 19.52
C TRP A 22 0.44 16.78 19.34
N LYS A 23 -0.54 17.59 18.95
CA LYS A 23 -1.92 17.17 18.68
C LYS A 23 -2.29 17.54 17.26
N GLY A 24 -2.99 16.67 16.57
CA GLY A 24 -3.44 16.93 15.20
C GLY A 24 -3.59 15.66 14.38
N VAL A 25 -3.50 15.81 13.06
CA VAL A 25 -3.70 14.71 12.11
C VAL A 25 -2.39 14.40 11.40
N LEU A 26 -2.00 13.13 11.43
CA LEU A 26 -0.89 12.60 10.63
C LEU A 26 -1.45 11.66 9.57
N VAL A 27 -0.85 11.69 8.38
CA VAL A 27 -1.20 10.82 7.25
C VAL A 27 0.08 10.29 6.63
N ASP A 28 0.13 9.00 6.35
CA ASP A 28 1.19 8.40 5.56
C ASP A 28 0.65 7.61 4.37
N ALA A 29 1.53 7.29 3.43
CA ALA A 29 1.27 6.42 2.29
C ALA A 29 2.23 5.22 2.29
N ILE A 30 2.47 4.64 3.47
CA ILE A 30 3.40 3.53 3.64
C ILE A 30 2.85 2.25 3.01
N LYS A 31 3.73 1.44 2.41
CA LYS A 31 3.34 0.19 1.75
C LYS A 31 3.75 -1.08 2.51
N ARG A 32 4.56 -0.97 3.56
CA ARG A 32 5.15 -2.13 4.25
C ARG A 32 4.31 -2.58 5.43
N THR A 33 3.96 -3.86 5.46
CA THR A 33 3.26 -4.51 6.57
C THR A 33 4.01 -4.32 7.89
N SER A 34 5.32 -4.56 7.89
CA SER A 34 6.18 -4.41 9.08
C SER A 34 6.19 -3.00 9.70
N ALA A 35 5.99 -1.97 8.90
CA ALA A 35 5.90 -0.59 9.42
C ALA A 35 4.51 -0.31 10.01
N VAL A 36 3.45 -0.84 9.41
CA VAL A 36 2.09 -0.74 9.99
C VAL A 36 2.00 -1.49 11.32
N GLU A 37 2.65 -2.65 11.44
CA GLU A 37 2.74 -3.39 12.70
C GLU A 37 3.39 -2.56 13.82
N GLN A 38 4.44 -1.80 13.52
CA GLN A 38 5.06 -0.90 14.47
C GLN A 38 4.13 0.27 14.86
N LEU A 39 3.36 0.82 13.91
CA LEU A 39 2.35 1.84 14.20
C LEU A 39 1.21 1.29 15.08
N LEU A 40 0.76 0.06 14.83
CA LEU A 40 -0.25 -0.62 15.63
C LEU A 40 0.21 -0.81 17.07
N ALA A 41 1.48 -1.13 17.29
CA ALA A 41 2.03 -1.24 18.64
C ALA A 41 1.96 0.10 19.42
N MET A 42 1.89 1.23 18.72
CA MET A 42 1.78 2.57 19.31
C MET A 42 0.34 3.12 19.34
N LYS A 43 -0.66 2.33 18.97
CA LYS A 43 -2.07 2.77 18.85
C LYS A 43 -2.57 3.50 20.12
N ASN A 44 -2.30 2.93 21.28
CA ASN A 44 -2.72 3.51 22.57
C ASN A 44 -1.96 4.80 22.90
N GLU A 45 -0.68 4.87 22.57
CA GLU A 45 0.14 6.08 22.78
C GLU A 45 -0.32 7.22 21.86
N LEU A 46 -0.63 6.94 20.61
CA LEU A 46 -1.20 7.92 19.67
C LEU A 46 -2.54 8.44 20.18
N GLN A 47 -3.41 7.55 20.66
CA GLN A 47 -4.69 7.93 21.24
C GLN A 47 -4.52 8.82 22.49
N ALA A 48 -3.67 8.42 23.40
CA ALA A 48 -3.39 9.19 24.62
C ALA A 48 -2.77 10.56 24.35
N ALA A 49 -1.94 10.67 23.30
CA ALA A 49 -1.36 11.92 22.85
C ALA A 49 -2.37 12.84 22.14
N GLY A 50 -3.58 12.34 21.79
CA GLY A 50 -4.58 13.10 21.06
C GLY A 50 -4.22 13.26 19.57
N ILE A 51 -3.48 12.30 19.01
CA ILE A 51 -3.10 12.27 17.59
C ILE A 51 -4.09 11.39 16.82
N THR A 52 -4.63 11.90 15.73
CA THR A 52 -5.41 11.13 14.75
C THR A 52 -4.48 10.73 13.62
N TYR A 53 -4.10 9.47 13.56
CA TYR A 53 -3.12 8.96 12.59
C TYR A 53 -3.82 8.10 11.54
N MET A 54 -3.69 8.47 10.27
CA MET A 54 -4.21 7.73 9.12
C MET A 54 -3.03 7.05 8.40
N THR A 55 -2.98 5.72 8.40
CA THR A 55 -1.88 4.97 7.78
C THR A 55 -2.29 4.27 6.49
N GLY A 56 -1.34 4.15 5.56
CA GLY A 56 -1.53 3.48 4.27
C GLY A 56 -2.48 4.21 3.33
N CYS A 57 -2.39 5.52 3.27
CA CYS A 57 -3.39 6.39 2.63
C CYS A 57 -3.01 6.80 1.20
N GLY A 58 -2.42 5.87 0.44
CA GLY A 58 -2.05 6.10 -0.96
C GLY A 58 -3.03 5.50 -1.96
N ALA A 59 -2.48 4.96 -3.04
CA ALA A 59 -3.25 4.22 -4.06
C ALA A 59 -3.47 2.77 -3.60
N THR A 60 -2.37 2.09 -3.24
CA THR A 60 -2.33 0.76 -2.62
C THR A 60 -1.06 0.69 -1.74
N PRO A 61 -1.19 0.56 -0.42
CA PRO A 61 -2.43 0.69 0.34
C PRO A 61 -3.10 2.06 0.16
N GLY A 62 -4.40 2.09 0.34
CA GLY A 62 -5.18 3.31 0.27
C GLY A 62 -6.49 3.15 -0.49
N LEU A 63 -6.62 3.80 -1.65
CA LEU A 63 -7.86 3.80 -2.43
C LEU A 63 -8.30 2.37 -2.83
N LEU A 64 -7.36 1.50 -3.24
CA LEU A 64 -7.69 0.12 -3.58
C LEU A 64 -8.04 -0.73 -2.36
N THR A 65 -7.41 -0.48 -1.22
CA THR A 65 -7.75 -1.13 0.06
C THR A 65 -9.18 -0.77 0.49
N ALA A 66 -9.53 0.52 0.40
CA ALA A 66 -10.89 0.99 0.67
C ALA A 66 -11.91 0.41 -0.32
N ALA A 67 -11.56 0.33 -1.61
CA ALA A 67 -12.40 -0.30 -2.62
C ALA A 67 -12.62 -1.79 -2.35
N ALA A 68 -11.59 -2.52 -1.89
CA ALA A 68 -11.72 -3.90 -1.46
C ALA A 68 -12.64 -4.04 -0.24
N ALA A 69 -12.49 -3.19 0.78
CA ALA A 69 -13.35 -3.18 1.95
C ALA A 69 -14.82 -2.88 1.59
N LEU A 70 -15.05 -1.97 0.66
CA LEU A 70 -16.38 -1.67 0.14
C LEU A 70 -16.98 -2.84 -0.65
N ALA A 71 -16.20 -3.45 -1.56
CA ALA A 71 -16.62 -4.60 -2.34
C ALA A 71 -16.98 -5.80 -1.44
N ALA A 72 -16.25 -5.99 -0.34
CA ALA A 72 -16.47 -7.06 0.62
C ALA A 72 -17.88 -7.08 1.21
N GLN A 73 -18.56 -5.92 1.27
CA GLN A 73 -19.92 -5.81 1.78
C GLN A 73 -20.96 -6.58 0.94
N SER A 74 -20.60 -6.97 -0.28
CA SER A 74 -21.45 -7.76 -1.18
C SER A 74 -21.36 -9.28 -0.93
N TYR A 75 -20.48 -9.72 -0.03
CA TYR A 75 -20.17 -11.13 0.16
C TYR A 75 -20.50 -11.63 1.59
N ALA A 76 -20.92 -12.88 1.66
CA ALA A 76 -21.02 -13.61 2.92
C ALA A 76 -19.67 -14.17 3.37
N GLU A 77 -18.75 -14.35 2.42
CA GLU A 77 -17.40 -14.85 2.68
C GLU A 77 -16.45 -14.37 1.59
N ILE A 78 -15.28 -13.86 1.98
CA ILE A 78 -14.20 -13.48 1.04
C ILE A 78 -13.28 -14.67 0.85
N HIS A 79 -13.05 -15.05 -0.40
CA HIS A 79 -12.12 -16.11 -0.76
C HIS A 79 -10.72 -15.58 -1.00
N ASN A 80 -10.59 -14.51 -1.78
CA ASN A 80 -9.31 -13.84 -2.00
C ASN A 80 -9.49 -12.36 -2.41
N VAL A 81 -8.46 -11.58 -2.11
CA VAL A 81 -8.24 -10.22 -2.59
C VAL A 81 -6.93 -10.21 -3.37
N GLU A 82 -6.99 -9.84 -4.63
CA GLU A 82 -5.84 -9.76 -5.53
C GLU A 82 -5.62 -8.31 -5.95
N ILE A 83 -4.47 -7.74 -5.60
CA ILE A 83 -4.07 -6.40 -6.01
C ILE A 83 -2.95 -6.53 -7.04
N THR A 84 -3.19 -5.96 -8.22
CA THR A 84 -2.23 -5.95 -9.31
C THR A 84 -1.91 -4.51 -9.69
N PHE A 85 -0.64 -4.15 -9.78
CA PHE A 85 -0.22 -2.81 -10.18
C PHE A 85 0.65 -2.82 -11.42
N GLY A 86 0.55 -1.74 -12.20
CA GLY A 86 1.43 -1.42 -13.32
C GLY A 86 2.21 -0.14 -13.03
N VAL A 87 3.52 -0.19 -13.15
CA VAL A 87 4.40 0.97 -12.95
C VAL A 87 5.34 1.11 -14.14
N GLY A 88 5.30 2.27 -14.80
CA GLY A 88 6.32 2.68 -15.77
C GLY A 88 7.33 3.63 -15.10
N ILE A 89 8.61 3.42 -15.35
CA ILE A 89 9.68 4.18 -14.72
C ILE A 89 10.09 5.34 -15.63
N ALA A 90 9.76 6.57 -15.20
CA ALA A 90 10.15 7.81 -15.89
C ALA A 90 11.53 8.34 -15.45
N ASN A 91 12.01 7.94 -14.25
CA ASN A 91 13.29 8.39 -13.69
C ASN A 91 14.05 7.17 -13.17
N TRP A 92 14.93 6.63 -14.00
CA TRP A 92 15.76 5.47 -13.67
C TRP A 92 16.67 5.72 -12.47
N GLU A 93 17.33 6.86 -12.38
CA GLU A 93 18.27 7.16 -11.29
C GLU A 93 17.60 7.14 -9.92
N ALA A 94 16.37 7.62 -9.86
CA ALA A 94 15.58 7.56 -8.63
C ALA A 94 15.12 6.13 -8.31
N TYR A 95 14.74 5.34 -9.32
CA TYR A 95 14.26 3.97 -9.15
C TYR A 95 15.40 2.98 -8.89
N ARG A 96 16.59 3.22 -9.44
CA ARG A 96 17.78 2.37 -9.26
C ARG A 96 18.11 2.09 -7.79
N ALA A 97 17.79 3.04 -6.89
CA ALA A 97 18.01 2.88 -5.46
C ALA A 97 17.10 1.79 -4.83
N THR A 98 15.98 1.46 -5.45
CA THR A 98 14.95 0.54 -4.93
C THR A 98 14.75 -0.70 -5.78
N VAL A 99 15.31 -0.77 -6.98
CA VAL A 99 15.08 -1.87 -7.93
C VAL A 99 15.37 -3.25 -7.35
N ARG A 100 16.40 -3.36 -6.50
CA ARG A 100 16.75 -4.64 -5.85
C ARG A 100 15.67 -5.15 -4.91
N GLU A 101 14.92 -4.25 -4.31
CA GLU A 101 13.77 -4.62 -3.48
C GLU A 101 12.67 -5.28 -4.34
N ASP A 102 12.40 -4.72 -5.51
CA ASP A 102 11.43 -5.30 -6.44
C ASP A 102 11.95 -6.63 -7.03
N ILE A 103 13.25 -6.71 -7.38
CA ILE A 103 13.87 -7.96 -7.86
C ILE A 103 13.68 -9.10 -6.84
N GLY A 104 13.73 -8.82 -5.54
CA GLY A 104 13.49 -9.82 -4.49
C GLY A 104 12.10 -10.46 -4.53
N HIS A 105 11.15 -9.89 -5.28
CA HIS A 105 9.79 -10.40 -5.47
C HIS A 105 9.55 -11.04 -6.85
N ILE A 106 10.61 -11.18 -7.66
CA ILE A 106 10.54 -11.95 -8.90
C ILE A 106 10.64 -13.45 -8.56
N PRO A 107 9.84 -14.32 -9.17
CA PRO A 107 9.97 -15.76 -8.98
C PRO A 107 11.40 -16.27 -9.20
N GLY A 108 11.95 -16.94 -8.19
CA GLY A 108 13.34 -17.47 -8.22
C GLY A 108 14.38 -16.57 -7.54
N TYR A 109 13.99 -15.37 -7.08
CA TYR A 109 14.85 -14.49 -6.27
C TYR A 109 14.35 -14.41 -4.83
N SER A 110 15.29 -14.13 -3.91
CA SER A 110 14.95 -13.71 -2.54
C SER A 110 15.37 -12.26 -2.32
N VAL A 111 14.77 -11.62 -1.31
CA VAL A 111 15.11 -10.24 -0.95
C VAL A 111 16.59 -10.10 -0.56
N GLU A 112 17.16 -11.10 0.14
CA GLU A 112 18.56 -11.13 0.55
C GLU A 112 19.48 -11.25 -0.68
N ALA A 113 19.17 -12.18 -1.59
CA ALA A 113 19.93 -12.36 -2.82
C ALA A 113 19.87 -11.11 -3.70
N ALA A 114 18.72 -10.50 -3.86
CA ALA A 114 18.54 -9.29 -4.64
C ALA A 114 19.33 -8.10 -4.05
N LYS A 115 19.32 -7.93 -2.74
CA LYS A 115 20.11 -6.88 -2.05
C LYS A 115 21.62 -7.04 -2.26
N ALA A 116 22.10 -8.26 -2.40
CA ALA A 116 23.51 -8.56 -2.62
C ALA A 116 23.97 -8.38 -4.09
N MET A 117 23.03 -8.22 -5.04
CA MET A 117 23.38 -8.05 -6.46
C MET A 117 24.20 -6.79 -6.70
N THR A 118 25.22 -6.91 -7.53
CA THR A 118 25.95 -5.79 -8.09
C THR A 118 25.11 -5.04 -9.12
N ASP A 119 25.51 -3.82 -9.45
CA ASP A 119 24.84 -3.06 -10.50
C ASP A 119 24.89 -3.77 -11.87
N ALA A 120 26.02 -4.46 -12.16
CA ALA A 120 26.17 -5.22 -13.40
C ALA A 120 25.21 -6.42 -13.48
N GLU A 121 24.97 -7.11 -12.36
CA GLU A 121 24.00 -8.21 -12.30
C GLU A 121 22.56 -7.71 -12.44
N VAL A 122 22.24 -6.55 -11.86
CA VAL A 122 20.92 -5.90 -12.04
C VAL A 122 20.72 -5.53 -13.52
N GLU A 123 21.69 -4.88 -14.15
CA GLU A 123 21.60 -4.51 -15.58
C GLU A 123 21.46 -5.75 -16.47
N ALA A 124 22.23 -6.82 -16.20
CA ALA A 124 22.13 -8.09 -16.94
C ALA A 124 20.73 -8.71 -16.82
N LEU A 125 20.12 -8.67 -15.65
CA LEU A 125 18.73 -9.13 -15.43
C LEU A 125 17.75 -8.27 -16.22
N LEU A 126 17.90 -6.94 -16.18
CA LEU A 126 17.05 -6.03 -16.91
C LEU A 126 17.18 -6.20 -18.43
N ASP A 127 18.37 -6.53 -18.93
CA ASP A 127 18.57 -6.86 -20.35
C ASP A 127 17.85 -8.16 -20.74
N GLN A 128 17.96 -9.20 -19.91
CA GLN A 128 17.27 -10.48 -20.13
C GLN A 128 15.75 -10.34 -20.14
N THR A 129 15.19 -9.46 -19.31
CA THR A 129 13.75 -9.24 -19.19
C THR A 129 13.25 -8.09 -20.06
N ASN A 130 14.11 -7.50 -20.90
CA ASN A 130 13.82 -6.28 -21.66
C ASN A 130 13.30 -5.13 -20.75
N GLY A 131 13.81 -5.06 -19.54
CA GLY A 131 13.42 -4.04 -18.55
C GLY A 131 12.09 -4.31 -17.83
N VAL A 132 11.42 -5.43 -18.10
CA VAL A 132 10.11 -5.73 -17.52
C VAL A 132 10.28 -6.72 -16.36
N LEU A 133 9.89 -6.29 -15.16
CA LEU A 133 9.90 -7.10 -13.94
C LEU A 133 8.48 -7.49 -13.56
N THR A 134 8.21 -8.81 -13.44
CA THR A 134 6.93 -9.32 -12.95
C THR A 134 7.08 -9.76 -11.50
N LEU A 135 6.40 -9.04 -10.62
CA LEU A 135 6.51 -9.17 -9.16
C LEU A 135 5.32 -10.00 -8.63
N LYS A 136 5.58 -10.89 -7.68
CA LYS A 136 4.56 -11.73 -7.04
C LYS A 136 4.74 -11.76 -5.53
N ASN A 137 3.62 -11.86 -4.83
CA ASN A 137 3.57 -12.05 -3.38
C ASN A 137 4.46 -11.04 -2.62
N MET A 138 4.32 -9.77 -2.97
CA MET A 138 5.04 -8.71 -2.29
C MET A 138 4.52 -8.55 -0.87
N GLU A 139 5.43 -8.25 0.08
CA GLU A 139 5.05 -7.69 1.38
C GLU A 139 4.36 -6.35 1.13
N HIS A 140 3.08 -6.26 1.50
CA HIS A 140 2.29 -5.07 1.23
C HIS A 140 1.15 -4.90 2.24
N ALA A 141 1.08 -3.73 2.87
CA ALA A 141 0.24 -3.51 4.04
C ALA A 141 -1.27 -3.58 3.79
N ASP A 142 -1.73 -3.77 2.55
CA ASP A 142 -3.13 -4.10 2.28
C ASP A 142 -3.58 -5.36 3.05
N ASP A 143 -2.68 -6.34 3.22
CA ASP A 143 -2.96 -7.59 3.92
C ASP A 143 -3.37 -7.35 5.38
N ILE A 144 -2.52 -6.66 6.14
CA ILE A 144 -2.77 -6.36 7.54
C ILE A 144 -3.94 -5.38 7.71
N MET A 145 -4.13 -4.44 6.80
CA MET A 145 -5.23 -3.47 6.89
C MET A 145 -6.59 -4.13 6.67
N LEU A 146 -6.70 -5.05 5.71
CA LEU A 146 -7.94 -5.80 5.47
C LEU A 146 -8.23 -6.78 6.62
N GLU A 147 -7.21 -7.36 7.24
CA GLU A 147 -7.38 -8.19 8.43
C GLU A 147 -7.87 -7.38 9.65
N ILE A 148 -7.27 -6.22 9.93
CA ILE A 148 -7.69 -5.32 11.02
C ILE A 148 -9.13 -4.84 10.83
N ALA A 149 -9.52 -4.54 9.59
CA ALA A 149 -10.89 -4.15 9.25
C ALA A 149 -11.88 -5.33 9.30
N GLY A 150 -11.43 -6.55 9.60
CA GLY A 150 -12.28 -7.75 9.70
C GLY A 150 -12.79 -8.25 8.35
N ILE A 151 -12.14 -7.90 7.25
CA ILE A 151 -12.57 -8.26 5.89
C ILE A 151 -12.15 -9.69 5.55
N CYS A 152 -10.86 -10.03 5.71
CA CYS A 152 -10.32 -11.37 5.50
C CYS A 152 -8.98 -11.54 6.22
N SER A 153 -8.51 -12.77 6.37
CA SER A 153 -7.16 -13.07 6.86
C SER A 153 -6.10 -12.70 5.82
N ARG A 154 -4.89 -12.38 6.28
CA ARG A 154 -3.76 -11.92 5.43
C ARG A 154 -3.41 -12.91 4.30
N ASP A 155 -3.49 -14.20 4.56
CA ASP A 155 -3.19 -15.27 3.60
C ASP A 155 -4.12 -15.27 2.38
N ARG A 156 -5.25 -14.57 2.47
CA ARG A 156 -6.20 -14.37 1.35
C ARG A 156 -5.89 -13.13 0.52
N VAL A 157 -4.88 -12.33 0.89
CA VAL A 157 -4.50 -11.11 0.18
C VAL A 157 -3.20 -11.34 -0.58
N THR A 158 -3.21 -11.10 -1.87
CA THR A 158 -2.02 -11.18 -2.72
C THR A 158 -1.78 -9.85 -3.40
N VAL A 159 -0.53 -9.40 -3.38
CA VAL A 159 -0.12 -8.17 -4.05
C VAL A 159 1.04 -8.47 -4.99
N GLY A 160 0.94 -8.01 -6.22
CA GLY A 160 1.98 -8.15 -7.23
C GLY A 160 1.77 -7.18 -8.37
N GLY A 161 2.59 -7.28 -9.40
CA GLY A 161 2.44 -6.38 -10.54
C GLY A 161 3.57 -6.47 -11.54
N VAL A 162 3.59 -5.48 -12.42
CA VAL A 162 4.59 -5.36 -13.48
C VAL A 162 5.21 -3.98 -13.42
N VAL A 163 6.54 -3.96 -13.39
CA VAL A 163 7.34 -2.73 -13.48
C VAL A 163 8.06 -2.74 -14.82
N ASP A 164 7.86 -1.70 -15.64
CA ASP A 164 8.65 -1.45 -16.84
C ASP A 164 9.70 -0.38 -16.53
N THR A 165 10.95 -0.81 -16.46
CA THR A 165 12.09 0.06 -16.09
C THR A 165 12.59 0.93 -17.25
N ARG A 166 12.12 0.66 -18.48
CA ARG A 166 12.56 1.33 -19.71
C ARG A 166 11.48 2.18 -20.36
N ASN A 167 10.25 2.10 -19.87
CA ASN A 167 9.13 2.83 -20.43
C ASN A 167 8.36 3.56 -19.31
N PRO A 168 8.14 4.87 -19.39
CA PRO A 168 7.38 5.61 -18.39
C PRO A 168 5.86 5.30 -18.43
N LYS A 169 5.37 4.65 -19.48
CA LYS A 169 3.98 4.24 -19.57
C LYS A 169 3.74 2.99 -18.73
N LYS A 170 2.63 2.98 -17.98
CA LYS A 170 2.22 1.79 -17.21
C LYS A 170 2.05 0.58 -18.15
N PRO A 171 2.66 -0.57 -17.83
CA PRO A 171 2.52 -1.79 -18.65
C PRO A 171 1.15 -2.44 -18.53
N LEU A 172 0.43 -2.18 -17.44
CA LEU A 172 -0.94 -2.62 -17.20
C LEU A 172 -1.65 -1.70 -16.20
N SER A 173 -2.98 -1.77 -16.14
CA SER A 173 -3.80 -1.00 -15.23
C SER A 173 -3.69 -1.53 -13.79
N THR A 174 -3.59 -0.60 -12.84
CA THR A 174 -3.59 -0.95 -11.41
C THR A 174 -5.02 -1.22 -10.95
N ASN A 175 -5.27 -2.40 -10.37
CA ASN A 175 -6.59 -2.80 -9.96
C ASN A 175 -6.59 -3.67 -8.70
N VAL A 176 -7.76 -3.77 -8.07
CA VAL A 176 -8.04 -4.77 -7.04
C VAL A 176 -9.22 -5.62 -7.49
N LYS A 177 -9.09 -6.95 -7.30
CA LYS A 177 -10.17 -7.92 -7.48
C LYS A 177 -10.49 -8.55 -6.14
N VAL A 178 -11.77 -8.56 -5.79
CA VAL A 178 -12.29 -9.22 -4.60
C VAL A 178 -13.21 -10.35 -5.04
N THR A 179 -12.84 -11.57 -4.74
CA THR A 179 -13.62 -12.76 -5.06
C THR A 179 -14.17 -13.37 -3.76
N GLY A 180 -15.44 -13.67 -3.78
CA GLY A 180 -16.11 -14.21 -2.61
C GLY A 180 -17.41 -14.93 -2.94
N ARG A 181 -18.03 -15.50 -1.91
CA ARG A 181 -19.33 -16.15 -1.97
C ARG A 181 -20.41 -15.15 -1.56
N THR A 182 -21.34 -14.87 -2.45
CA THR A 182 -22.48 -13.98 -2.21
C THR A 182 -23.45 -14.57 -1.20
N PHE A 183 -24.37 -13.76 -0.70
CA PHE A 183 -25.47 -14.20 0.18
C PHE A 183 -26.43 -15.19 -0.49
N GLU A 184 -26.41 -15.28 -1.83
CA GLU A 184 -27.12 -16.35 -2.60
C GLU A 184 -26.31 -17.64 -2.73
N GLY A 185 -25.09 -17.72 -2.18
CA GLY A 185 -24.21 -18.88 -2.27
C GLY A 185 -23.42 -18.99 -3.56
N LYS A 186 -23.45 -17.98 -4.44
CA LYS A 186 -22.72 -17.96 -5.73
C LYS A 186 -21.34 -17.34 -5.56
N ILE A 187 -20.37 -17.82 -6.34
CA ILE A 187 -19.05 -17.17 -6.44
C ILE A 187 -19.15 -15.99 -7.41
N SER A 188 -18.65 -14.86 -6.98
CA SER A 188 -18.62 -13.62 -7.75
C SER A 188 -17.31 -12.87 -7.55
N THR A 189 -16.98 -11.97 -8.46
CA THR A 189 -15.78 -11.12 -8.39
C THR A 189 -16.16 -9.67 -8.67
N HIS A 190 -15.76 -8.76 -7.76
CA HIS A 190 -15.76 -7.32 -8.00
C HIS A 190 -14.35 -6.87 -8.40
N THR A 191 -14.27 -5.95 -9.33
CA THR A 191 -13.00 -5.35 -9.77
C THR A 191 -13.12 -3.83 -9.72
N PHE A 192 -12.13 -3.20 -9.09
CA PHE A 192 -11.96 -1.75 -9.15
C PHE A 192 -10.62 -1.44 -9.82
N THR A 193 -10.63 -0.58 -10.84
CA THR A 193 -9.44 -0.23 -11.64
C THR A 193 -9.17 1.26 -11.53
N LEU A 194 -7.92 1.64 -11.26
CA LEU A 194 -7.48 3.02 -11.32
C LEU A 194 -7.33 3.49 -12.77
N GLY A 195 -7.64 4.74 -13.06
CA GLY A 195 -7.42 5.33 -14.37
C GLY A 195 -5.94 5.34 -14.77
N ASP A 196 -5.67 5.00 -16.03
CA ASP A 196 -4.31 4.92 -16.57
C ASP A 196 -3.79 6.26 -17.10
N GLU A 197 -4.65 7.28 -17.20
CA GLU A 197 -4.31 8.63 -17.67
C GLU A 197 -3.52 9.40 -16.62
N THR A 198 -3.55 8.96 -15.36
CA THR A 198 -2.88 9.65 -14.25
C THR A 198 -1.54 9.00 -13.91
N SER A 199 -0.59 9.82 -13.47
CA SER A 199 0.67 9.32 -12.92
C SER A 199 0.43 8.57 -11.60
N MET A 200 1.36 7.67 -11.25
CA MET A 200 1.33 7.02 -9.94
C MET A 200 1.36 8.04 -8.79
N ALA A 201 2.12 9.12 -8.93
CA ALA A 201 2.16 10.20 -7.93
C ALA A 201 0.79 10.85 -7.71
N ALA A 202 0.04 11.13 -8.78
CA ALA A 202 -1.32 11.67 -8.67
C ALA A 202 -2.28 10.66 -8.01
N ASN A 203 -2.17 9.38 -8.36
CA ASN A 203 -2.96 8.30 -7.77
C ASN A 203 -2.66 8.08 -6.26
N VAL A 204 -1.49 8.48 -5.79
CA VAL A 204 -1.12 8.44 -4.36
C VAL A 204 -1.56 9.73 -3.65
N CYS A 205 -1.22 10.89 -4.21
CA CYS A 205 -1.47 12.18 -3.55
C CYS A 205 -2.97 12.51 -3.44
N GLY A 206 -3.76 12.20 -4.46
CA GLY A 206 -5.21 12.45 -4.42
C GLY A 206 -5.89 11.76 -3.23
N PRO A 207 -5.81 10.43 -3.11
CA PRO A 207 -6.34 9.73 -1.95
C PRO A 207 -5.75 10.19 -0.63
N ALA A 208 -4.44 10.48 -0.55
CA ALA A 208 -3.82 10.95 0.68
C ALA A 208 -4.46 12.25 1.20
N PHE A 209 -4.79 13.20 0.31
CA PHE A 209 -5.55 14.39 0.68
C PHE A 209 -6.98 14.06 1.13
N GLY A 210 -7.62 13.10 0.49
CA GLY A 210 -8.94 12.63 0.91
C GLY A 210 -8.91 12.03 2.32
N TYR A 211 -7.91 11.22 2.62
CA TYR A 211 -7.69 10.67 3.96
C TYR A 211 -7.33 11.74 4.99
N LEU A 212 -6.53 12.75 4.61
CA LEU A 212 -6.24 13.89 5.48
C LEU A 212 -7.52 14.62 5.87
N LYS A 213 -8.45 14.86 4.92
CA LYS A 213 -9.76 15.45 5.21
C LYS A 213 -10.59 14.57 6.16
N ALA A 214 -10.62 13.25 5.91
CA ALA A 214 -11.32 12.31 6.78
C ALA A 214 -10.73 12.30 8.21
N GLY A 215 -9.40 12.25 8.32
CA GLY A 215 -8.70 12.34 9.61
C GLY A 215 -8.98 13.66 10.34
N GLN A 216 -9.06 14.77 9.62
CA GLN A 216 -9.37 16.07 10.18
C GLN A 216 -10.78 16.13 10.78
N GLU A 217 -11.78 15.53 10.12
CA GLU A 217 -13.13 15.43 10.67
C GLU A 217 -13.18 14.53 11.92
N LEU A 218 -12.47 13.41 11.93
CA LEU A 218 -12.37 12.55 13.12
C LEU A 218 -11.74 13.35 14.28
N HIS A 219 -10.64 14.03 14.02
CA HIS A 219 -9.94 14.84 15.03
C HIS A 219 -10.82 15.95 15.61
N GLN A 220 -11.57 16.67 14.77
CA GLN A 220 -12.52 17.71 15.19
C GLN A 220 -13.65 17.17 16.06
N ARG A 221 -13.99 15.88 15.90
CA ARG A 221 -14.97 15.19 16.76
C ARG A 221 -14.35 14.61 18.03
N GLY A 222 -13.07 14.86 18.30
CA GLY A 222 -12.34 14.33 19.45
C GLY A 222 -11.93 12.87 19.32
N ILE A 223 -11.95 12.32 18.11
CA ILE A 223 -11.56 10.93 17.83
C ILE A 223 -10.07 10.92 17.49
N SER A 224 -9.27 10.30 18.34
CA SER A 224 -7.83 10.11 18.16
C SER A 224 -7.45 8.63 18.21
N GLY A 225 -6.29 8.28 17.67
CA GLY A 225 -5.77 6.93 17.56
C GLY A 225 -5.26 6.64 16.16
N LEU A 226 -4.98 5.37 15.89
CA LEU A 226 -4.53 4.88 14.58
C LEU A 226 -5.70 4.30 13.80
N PHE A 227 -5.82 4.72 12.55
CA PHE A 227 -6.83 4.25 11.60
C PHE A 227 -6.16 3.85 10.28
N THR A 228 -6.64 2.79 9.66
CA THR A 228 -6.15 2.29 8.38
C THR A 228 -7.05 2.72 7.22
N ALA A 229 -6.51 2.65 6.00
CA ALA A 229 -7.28 2.92 4.79
C ALA A 229 -8.43 1.93 4.54
N ALA A 230 -8.44 0.77 5.19
CA ALA A 230 -9.55 -0.18 5.12
C ALA A 230 -10.71 0.17 6.06
N GLU A 231 -10.45 0.94 7.12
CA GLU A 231 -11.46 1.29 8.15
C GLU A 231 -12.16 2.62 7.86
N ILE A 232 -11.46 3.54 7.20
CA ILE A 232 -11.95 4.90 6.94
C ILE A 232 -11.91 5.18 5.43
N MET A 233 -12.98 5.72 4.89
CA MET A 233 -13.04 6.14 3.48
C MET A 233 -12.42 7.54 3.29
N PRO A 234 -11.66 7.75 2.20
CA PRO A 234 -11.18 9.09 1.85
C PRO A 234 -12.35 10.01 1.48
N LYS A 235 -12.18 11.31 1.69
CA LYS A 235 -13.19 12.33 1.39
C LYS A 235 -12.77 13.20 0.21
N PHE A 236 -13.76 13.60 -0.57
CA PHE A 236 -13.56 14.53 -1.71
C PHE A 236 -13.42 15.99 -1.25
#